data_cce2a2c99cf2061070c8c65f8cdb250c
#
_entry.id   cce2a2c99cf2061070c8c65f8cdb250c
#
_cell.length_a   1.000
_cell.length_b   1.000
_cell.length_c   1.000
_cell.angle_alpha   90.00
_cell.angle_beta   90.00
_cell.angle_gamma   90.00
#
_symmetry.space_group_name_H-M   'P 1'
#
loop_
_entity.id
_entity.type
_entity.pdbx_description
1 polymer ?
#
loop_
_entity_poly.entity_id
_entity_poly.type
_entity_poly.pdbx_seq_one_letter_code
_entity_poly.pdbx_strand_id
1 'polypeptide(L)'
;MLFHYSKNYGILLNMITCTGGYCMSTNVEKTKKSLFAGKKEKASKKKPKPEKKVTKVPKEKAVKTKTPKKTSGRSGKSSKLFSIRNKIVVCFLVPIVFMIIIGISAYQKSAEGLSEKYTDSTLQTVRMATEYLEMTCDFIRSEGLKYAYDDDLRKYFLGMFEDNPVDKLNFLTATKSNLLSVQTSNPFISHMHIIPKEGVGLLSTKLSSGVDGFLDEYKESVASGEGRRSIPQWIDSHPVLDEKVKETQQDYILSFQMMSQSNNACVVIDMKPLAITNFLKEIDIGDDSIIGFITPSGRELVVEQLEDGEESTLAEDEKVFVNQEFYNGVMEQAVSDSGTAEVEFRGEKYLFIYTRRADVGFTTCALVPMRVVTSQAMEIRNMTIGLVLLACVIVVIVGIFITAGIENNMKRISRKFGDVAQGDLTVTVSAKGHDEFQDLAGSATNMITNTKKLVNQVSNATGELEVSAQNVGQASELIHEYSQDITRAIGEINEGMEEQSRHAQECVEKTDVLSNEMQEVSRVVERVEKLVDETEGMINKGMEIVQVLGDRAGETTKMTAKVSDSIESLRKESAIINSFVGTITEITEQTNLLSLNASI
;
A
#
# COMPACT_ATOMS: atom_id res chain seq x y z
N MET A 1 -18.43 -13.30 -9.59
CA MET A 1 -17.12 -12.65 -9.42
C MET A 1 -16.40 -13.04 -8.12
N LEU A 2 -17.00 -13.80 -7.23
CA LEU A 2 -16.44 -14.24 -5.93
C LEU A 2 -15.67 -15.57 -5.94
N PHE A 3 -15.56 -16.24 -7.08
CA PHE A 3 -14.89 -17.56 -7.18
C PHE A 3 -13.46 -17.52 -7.78
N HIS A 4 -12.96 -16.35 -8.15
CA HIS A 4 -11.61 -16.22 -8.75
C HIS A 4 -10.53 -15.73 -7.78
N TYR A 5 -10.91 -15.24 -6.60
CA TYR A 5 -9.96 -14.71 -5.60
C TYR A 5 -9.33 -15.76 -4.69
N SER A 6 -9.93 -16.95 -4.61
CA SER A 6 -9.45 -18.01 -3.69
C SER A 6 -8.23 -18.78 -4.20
N LYS A 7 -7.91 -18.72 -5.49
CA LYS A 7 -6.80 -19.50 -6.09
C LYS A 7 -5.43 -18.81 -6.01
N ASN A 8 -5.41 -17.48 -5.88
CA ASN A 8 -4.14 -16.73 -5.83
C ASN A 8 -3.54 -16.64 -4.42
N TYR A 9 -4.35 -16.75 -3.37
CA TYR A 9 -3.83 -16.76 -1.99
C TYR A 9 -3.11 -18.05 -1.61
N GLY A 10 -3.46 -19.17 -2.22
CA GLY A 10 -2.78 -20.46 -1.98
C GLY A 10 -1.36 -20.52 -2.53
N ILE A 11 -1.08 -19.78 -3.59
CA ILE A 11 0.25 -19.73 -4.23
C ILE A 11 1.19 -18.78 -3.46
N LEU A 12 0.65 -17.68 -2.92
CA LEU A 12 1.44 -16.75 -2.11
C LEU A 12 1.84 -17.34 -0.75
N LEU A 13 0.97 -18.13 -0.13
CA LEU A 13 1.27 -18.78 1.14
C LEU A 13 2.35 -19.85 1.00
N ASN A 14 2.41 -20.56 -0.14
CA ASN A 14 3.46 -21.52 -0.41
C ASN A 14 4.81 -20.88 -0.80
N MET A 15 4.80 -19.67 -1.36
CA MET A 15 6.05 -18.92 -1.62
C MET A 15 6.65 -18.32 -0.34
N ILE A 16 5.82 -17.87 0.58
CA ILE A 16 6.29 -17.29 1.87
C ILE A 16 6.85 -18.38 2.78
N THR A 17 6.33 -19.60 2.73
CA THR A 17 6.90 -20.72 3.51
C THR A 17 8.23 -21.24 2.92
N CYS A 18 8.46 -21.13 1.61
CA CYS A 18 9.76 -21.50 1.01
C CYS A 18 10.86 -20.45 1.24
N THR A 19 10.53 -19.18 1.36
CA THR A 19 11.54 -18.14 1.64
C THR A 19 11.91 -18.02 3.12
N GLY A 20 11.01 -18.43 4.05
CA GLY A 20 11.28 -18.45 5.49
C GLY A 20 12.24 -19.55 5.94
N GLY A 21 12.40 -20.63 5.17
CA GLY A 21 13.25 -21.78 5.52
C GLY A 21 14.76 -21.54 5.33
N TYR A 22 15.16 -20.60 4.53
CA TYR A 22 16.58 -20.38 4.20
C TYR A 22 17.32 -19.43 5.16
N CYS A 23 16.59 -18.66 5.96
CA CYS A 23 17.23 -17.76 6.94
C CYS A 23 17.55 -18.38 8.31
N MET A 24 17.02 -19.58 8.63
CA MET A 24 17.27 -20.23 9.93
C MET A 24 18.48 -21.16 9.96
N SER A 25 19.02 -21.58 8.83
CA SER A 25 20.12 -22.56 8.84
C SER A 25 21.52 -21.92 9.01
N THR A 26 21.69 -20.65 8.71
CA THR A 26 23.00 -19.98 8.79
C THR A 26 23.34 -19.38 10.16
N ASN A 27 22.35 -19.21 11.04
CA ASN A 27 22.60 -18.64 12.38
C ASN A 27 22.77 -19.68 13.49
N VAL A 28 22.38 -20.93 13.27
CA VAL A 28 22.52 -22.00 14.29
C VAL A 28 23.93 -22.59 14.31
N GLU A 29 24.64 -22.56 13.19
CA GLU A 29 26.01 -23.09 13.11
C GLU A 29 27.08 -22.15 13.69
N LYS A 30 26.81 -20.84 13.71
CA LYS A 30 27.71 -19.88 14.38
C LYS A 30 27.57 -19.85 15.88
N THR A 31 26.42 -20.21 16.42
CA THR A 31 26.20 -20.24 17.89
C THR A 31 26.71 -21.52 18.53
N LYS A 32 26.83 -22.63 17.79
CA LYS A 32 27.39 -23.86 18.32
C LYS A 32 28.94 -23.89 18.40
N LYS A 33 29.62 -23.04 17.61
CA LYS A 33 31.09 -22.94 17.67
C LYS A 33 31.62 -22.03 18.78
N SER A 34 30.79 -21.18 19.38
CA SER A 34 31.22 -20.31 20.49
C SER A 34 31.00 -20.90 21.89
N LEU A 35 30.25 -22.01 22.01
CA LEU A 35 29.96 -22.65 23.31
C LEU A 35 30.93 -23.79 23.68
N PHE A 36 31.85 -24.19 22.79
CA PHE A 36 32.79 -25.29 23.05
C PHE A 36 34.27 -24.88 23.09
N ALA A 37 34.58 -23.60 23.03
CA ALA A 37 35.95 -23.08 23.13
C ALA A 37 36.10 -22.25 24.40
N GLY A 38 36.26 -22.89 25.55
CA GLY A 38 36.56 -22.12 26.74
C GLY A 38 36.44 -22.84 28.06
N LYS A 39 37.08 -23.99 28.23
CA LYS A 39 37.51 -24.46 29.54
C LYS A 39 38.49 -25.62 29.40
N LYS A 40 39.73 -25.26 29.12
CA LYS A 40 40.89 -26.07 29.52
C LYS A 40 41.82 -25.16 30.27
N GLU A 41 42.40 -25.72 31.28
CA GLU A 41 43.47 -25.30 32.20
C GLU A 41 43.05 -24.61 33.51
N LYS A 42 43.05 -25.40 34.56
CA LYS A 42 44.17 -25.41 35.53
C LYS A 42 43.99 -26.56 36.52
N ALA A 43 44.75 -27.63 36.28
CA ALA A 43 45.03 -28.65 37.28
C ALA A 43 46.06 -28.09 38.24
N SER A 44 45.78 -28.11 39.52
CA SER A 44 46.79 -27.98 40.56
C SER A 44 46.65 -29.12 41.55
N LYS A 45 47.68 -29.90 41.58
CA LYS A 45 47.94 -31.06 42.45
C LYS A 45 47.93 -30.64 43.93
N LYS A 46 47.24 -31.41 44.80
CA LYS A 46 47.75 -31.67 46.15
C LYS A 46 47.31 -33.06 46.63
N LYS A 47 48.29 -33.79 47.04
CA LYS A 47 48.32 -35.18 47.52
C LYS A 47 47.65 -35.37 48.89
N PRO A 48 47.30 -36.62 49.24
CA PRO A 48 46.60 -36.98 50.45
C PRO A 48 47.53 -37.24 51.65
N LYS A 49 46.96 -37.16 52.82
CA LYS A 49 47.58 -37.78 54.06
C LYS A 49 46.50 -38.14 55.07
N PRO A 50 46.75 -39.03 56.04
CA PRO A 50 46.13 -40.34 56.13
C PRO A 50 45.23 -40.51 57.37
N GLU A 51 44.65 -41.69 57.41
CA GLU A 51 43.91 -42.31 58.53
C GLU A 51 44.58 -42.20 59.89
N LYS A 52 43.74 -42.03 60.92
CA LYS A 52 44.01 -42.65 62.23
C LYS A 52 42.71 -43.02 62.88
N LYS A 53 42.61 -44.28 63.03
CA LYS A 53 41.96 -45.23 63.92
C LYS A 53 41.54 -44.72 65.30
N VAL A 54 40.51 -45.34 65.77
CA VAL A 54 40.34 -46.05 67.06
C VAL A 54 39.36 -45.47 68.05
N THR A 55 38.26 -46.22 68.16
CA THR A 55 37.53 -46.72 69.33
C THR A 55 37.37 -45.88 70.58
N LYS A 56 36.10 -45.72 70.97
CA LYS A 56 35.63 -46.29 72.32
C LYS A 56 34.11 -46.01 72.50
N VAL A 57 33.38 -47.08 72.64
CA VAL A 57 32.17 -47.22 73.45
C VAL A 57 32.71 -47.40 74.88
N PRO A 58 32.05 -47.06 75.99
CA PRO A 58 30.64 -47.18 76.35
C PRO A 58 30.12 -46.11 77.37
N LYS A 59 28.89 -46.06 77.62
CA LYS A 59 28.17 -46.38 78.93
C LYS A 59 26.81 -45.68 79.00
N GLU A 60 25.87 -46.51 79.17
CA GLU A 60 24.55 -46.29 79.76
C GLU A 60 24.56 -45.31 80.95
N LYS A 61 23.59 -44.37 80.95
CA LYS A 61 22.99 -43.92 82.21
C LYS A 61 21.53 -43.46 81.99
N ALA A 62 20.71 -44.27 82.59
CA ALA A 62 19.48 -43.97 83.37
C ALA A 62 18.49 -42.91 82.80
N VAL A 63 17.37 -43.45 82.46
CA VAL A 63 16.05 -42.89 82.35
C VAL A 63 15.74 -41.91 83.51
N LYS A 64 15.35 -40.65 83.15
CA LYS A 64 14.45 -39.81 83.94
C LYS A 64 13.33 -39.33 83.06
N THR A 65 12.18 -39.90 83.21
CA THR A 65 10.88 -39.44 82.76
C THR A 65 10.65 -37.98 83.18
N LYS A 66 10.51 -37.09 82.18
CA LYS A 66 9.91 -35.77 82.38
C LYS A 66 8.70 -35.66 81.46
N THR A 67 7.57 -35.53 82.11
CA THR A 67 6.26 -35.14 81.56
C THR A 67 6.34 -34.08 80.44
N PRO A 68 5.56 -34.24 79.38
CA PRO A 68 5.57 -33.25 78.27
C PRO A 68 4.89 -31.99 78.73
N LYS A 69 5.65 -30.89 78.76
CA LYS A 69 5.09 -29.53 78.78
C LYS A 69 4.28 -29.30 77.51
N LYS A 70 3.01 -28.97 77.71
CA LYS A 70 2.16 -28.39 76.70
C LYS A 70 2.89 -27.18 76.02
N THR A 71 3.46 -27.41 74.87
CA THR A 71 3.86 -26.33 74.00
C THR A 71 2.60 -25.79 73.35
N SER A 72 2.16 -24.61 73.84
CA SER A 72 1.15 -23.79 73.19
C SER A 72 1.59 -23.58 71.74
N GLY A 73 0.82 -24.11 70.81
CA GLY A 73 1.01 -23.92 69.41
C GLY A 73 1.00 -22.42 69.07
N ARG A 74 2.15 -21.88 68.80
CA ARG A 74 2.28 -20.58 68.13
C ARG A 74 1.72 -20.76 66.73
N SER A 75 0.43 -20.45 66.60
CA SER A 75 -0.21 -20.27 65.32
C SER A 75 0.59 -19.20 64.56
N GLY A 76 1.57 -19.63 63.81
CA GLY A 76 2.21 -18.81 62.82
C GLY A 76 1.13 -18.41 61.82
N LYS A 77 0.70 -17.12 61.84
CA LYS A 77 0.00 -16.52 60.71
C LYS A 77 0.93 -16.66 59.48
N SER A 78 0.85 -17.80 58.79
CA SER A 78 1.43 -17.94 57.49
C SER A 78 0.82 -16.82 56.66
N SER A 79 1.65 -15.90 56.21
CA SER A 79 1.22 -14.77 55.39
C SER A 79 0.40 -15.32 54.24
N LYS A 80 -0.84 -14.86 54.08
CA LYS A 80 -1.77 -15.29 53.02
C LYS A 80 -1.16 -15.18 51.61
N LEU A 81 -0.05 -14.46 51.46
CA LEU A 81 0.73 -14.30 50.24
C LEU A 81 1.43 -15.58 49.76
N PHE A 82 1.72 -16.53 50.63
CA PHE A 82 2.42 -17.79 50.27
C PHE A 82 1.49 -18.99 50.02
N SER A 83 0.18 -18.75 49.96
CA SER A 83 -0.77 -19.81 49.57
C SER A 83 -0.49 -20.29 48.14
N ILE A 84 -0.58 -21.63 47.93
CA ILE A 84 -0.46 -22.26 46.61
C ILE A 84 -1.38 -21.56 45.60
N ARG A 85 -2.59 -21.21 46.03
CA ARG A 85 -3.55 -20.44 45.23
C ARG A 85 -2.94 -19.14 44.67
N ASN A 86 -2.33 -18.32 45.54
CA ASN A 86 -1.75 -17.07 45.12
C ASN A 86 -0.53 -17.23 44.20
N LYS A 87 0.28 -18.26 44.42
CA LYS A 87 1.41 -18.60 43.57
C LYS A 87 0.94 -19.00 42.17
N ILE A 88 -0.10 -19.83 42.07
CA ILE A 88 -0.67 -20.27 40.79
C ILE A 88 -1.30 -19.07 40.07
N VAL A 89 -2.08 -18.23 40.76
CA VAL A 89 -2.67 -17.03 40.19
C VAL A 89 -1.59 -16.07 39.64
N VAL A 90 -0.50 -15.87 40.38
CA VAL A 90 0.63 -15.07 39.91
C VAL A 90 1.28 -15.70 38.66
N CYS A 91 1.41 -17.05 38.64
CA CYS A 91 1.97 -17.77 37.51
C CYS A 91 1.12 -17.59 36.23
N PHE A 92 -0.21 -17.52 36.36
CA PHE A 92 -1.11 -17.23 35.24
C PHE A 92 -1.16 -15.74 34.85
N LEU A 93 -0.81 -14.83 35.77
CA LEU A 93 -0.70 -13.40 35.46
C LEU A 93 0.51 -13.08 34.56
N VAL A 94 1.61 -13.82 34.71
CA VAL A 94 2.82 -13.58 33.91
C VAL A 94 2.57 -13.70 32.40
N PRO A 95 1.98 -14.79 31.87
CA PRO A 95 1.64 -14.88 30.46
C PRO A 95 0.70 -13.76 29.98
N ILE A 96 -0.25 -13.32 30.82
CA ILE A 96 -1.15 -12.21 30.50
C ILE A 96 -0.35 -10.91 30.26
N VAL A 97 0.58 -10.60 31.18
CA VAL A 97 1.44 -9.42 31.04
C VAL A 97 2.28 -9.52 29.76
N PHE A 98 2.87 -10.67 29.49
CA PHE A 98 3.63 -10.89 28.24
C PHE A 98 2.75 -10.76 27.01
N MET A 99 1.53 -11.31 26.99
CA MET A 99 0.60 -11.18 25.88
C MET A 99 0.23 -9.71 25.63
N ILE A 100 0.00 -8.94 26.70
CA ILE A 100 -0.30 -7.50 26.58
C ILE A 100 0.91 -6.76 26.00
N ILE A 101 2.11 -7.01 26.51
CA ILE A 101 3.33 -6.37 26.01
C ILE A 101 3.57 -6.72 24.55
N ILE A 102 3.44 -7.99 24.18
CA ILE A 102 3.60 -8.45 22.80
C ILE A 102 2.51 -7.81 21.91
N GLY A 103 1.26 -7.80 22.38
CA GLY A 103 0.14 -7.20 21.63
C GLY A 103 0.37 -5.70 21.37
N ILE A 104 0.77 -4.94 22.39
CA ILE A 104 1.09 -3.51 22.26
C ILE A 104 2.29 -3.31 21.33
N SER A 105 3.36 -4.08 21.53
CA SER A 105 4.57 -3.96 20.70
C SER A 105 4.34 -4.36 19.26
N ALA A 106 3.58 -5.42 19.02
CA ALA A 106 3.20 -5.88 17.68
C ALA A 106 2.33 -4.84 16.98
N TYR A 107 1.33 -4.27 17.70
CA TYR A 107 0.50 -3.21 17.16
C TYR A 107 1.32 -1.97 16.79
N GLN A 108 2.18 -1.49 17.71
CA GLN A 108 3.00 -0.30 17.46
C GLN A 108 3.89 -0.48 16.23
N LYS A 109 4.60 -1.61 16.15
CA LYS A 109 5.45 -1.91 14.99
C LYS A 109 4.67 -2.09 13.69
N SER A 110 3.50 -2.71 13.75
CA SER A 110 2.64 -2.89 12.57
C SER A 110 2.05 -1.56 12.12
N ALA A 111 1.59 -0.72 13.05
CA ALA A 111 1.04 0.60 12.76
C ALA A 111 2.10 1.53 12.15
N GLU A 112 3.31 1.56 12.72
CA GLU A 112 4.43 2.33 12.22
C GLU A 112 4.84 1.87 10.80
N GLY A 113 5.05 0.57 10.60
CA GLY A 113 5.44 0.04 9.30
C GLY A 113 4.34 0.14 8.24
N LEU A 114 3.07 0.07 8.64
CA LEU A 114 1.95 0.23 7.71
C LEU A 114 1.77 1.69 7.32
N SER A 115 1.88 2.61 8.29
CA SER A 115 1.84 4.05 8.03
C SER A 115 2.99 4.49 7.13
N GLU A 116 4.21 4.05 7.39
CA GLU A 116 5.38 4.32 6.53
C GLU A 116 5.13 3.81 5.11
N LYS A 117 4.67 2.56 4.98
CA LYS A 117 4.41 1.97 3.68
C LYS A 117 3.26 2.64 2.92
N TYR A 118 2.22 3.07 3.63
CA TYR A 118 1.13 3.83 3.04
C TYR A 118 1.63 5.20 2.54
N THR A 119 2.42 5.89 3.37
CA THR A 119 3.05 7.16 3.02
C THR A 119 3.91 7.04 1.76
N ASP A 120 4.78 6.02 1.71
CA ASP A 120 5.63 5.76 0.54
C ASP A 120 4.80 5.43 -0.71
N SER A 121 3.76 4.61 -0.57
CA SER A 121 2.88 4.24 -1.67
C SER A 121 2.14 5.46 -2.22
N THR A 122 1.60 6.29 -1.33
CA THR A 122 0.87 7.49 -1.73
C THR A 122 1.80 8.54 -2.35
N LEU A 123 3.02 8.71 -1.80
CA LEU A 123 4.04 9.55 -2.42
C LEU A 123 4.38 9.08 -3.84
N GLN A 124 4.51 7.78 -4.06
CA GLN A 124 4.74 7.23 -5.40
C GLN A 124 3.54 7.47 -6.32
N THR A 125 2.31 7.35 -5.83
CA THR A 125 1.11 7.65 -6.60
C THR A 125 1.08 9.10 -7.03
N VAL A 126 1.31 10.04 -6.11
CA VAL A 126 1.38 11.49 -6.41
C VAL A 126 2.53 11.79 -7.37
N ARG A 127 3.66 11.12 -7.21
CA ARG A 127 4.80 11.24 -8.12
C ARG A 127 4.47 10.76 -9.53
N MET A 128 3.86 9.59 -9.68
CA MET A 128 3.42 9.08 -10.99
C MET A 128 2.39 10.00 -11.64
N ALA A 129 1.47 10.54 -10.85
CA ALA A 129 0.52 11.54 -11.32
C ALA A 129 1.24 12.80 -11.85
N THR A 130 2.24 13.26 -11.12
CA THR A 130 3.07 14.40 -11.52
C THR A 130 3.86 14.11 -12.80
N GLU A 131 4.45 12.92 -12.91
CA GLU A 131 5.19 12.47 -14.10
C GLU A 131 4.27 12.35 -15.33
N TYR A 132 3.02 11.91 -15.14
CA TYR A 132 2.03 11.88 -16.22
C TYR A 132 1.66 13.30 -16.70
N LEU A 133 1.44 14.23 -15.76
CA LEU A 133 1.18 15.63 -16.10
C LEU A 133 2.39 16.29 -16.77
N GLU A 134 3.61 15.97 -16.34
CA GLU A 134 4.85 16.41 -16.99
C GLU A 134 4.95 15.88 -18.42
N MET A 135 4.68 14.59 -18.64
CA MET A 135 4.64 14.01 -19.99
C MET A 135 3.58 14.71 -20.88
N THR A 136 2.44 15.09 -20.28
CA THR A 136 1.41 15.87 -20.96
C THR A 136 1.93 17.27 -21.33
N CYS A 137 2.65 17.92 -20.41
CA CYS A 137 3.30 19.20 -20.68
C CYS A 137 4.36 19.08 -21.79
N ASP A 138 5.15 18.01 -21.79
CA ASP A 138 6.14 17.75 -22.84
C ASP A 138 5.50 17.51 -24.21
N PHE A 139 4.35 16.84 -24.25
CA PHE A 139 3.56 16.71 -25.46
C PHE A 139 3.10 18.09 -25.97
N ILE A 140 2.52 18.92 -25.09
CA ILE A 140 2.08 20.27 -25.42
C ILE A 140 3.27 21.12 -25.88
N ARG A 141 4.40 21.04 -25.20
CA ARG A 141 5.66 21.68 -25.60
C ARG A 141 6.10 21.25 -27.00
N SER A 142 6.04 19.95 -27.27
CA SER A 142 6.40 19.38 -28.58
C SER A 142 5.50 19.91 -29.70
N GLU A 143 4.18 19.97 -29.46
CA GLU A 143 3.25 20.55 -30.41
C GLU A 143 3.51 22.08 -30.61
N GLY A 144 3.77 22.80 -29.52
CA GLY A 144 4.13 24.22 -29.61
C GLY A 144 5.40 24.45 -30.44
N LEU A 145 6.43 23.64 -30.24
CA LEU A 145 7.65 23.68 -31.04
C LEU A 145 7.38 23.41 -32.52
N LYS A 146 6.55 22.43 -32.83
CA LYS A 146 6.18 22.10 -34.21
C LYS A 146 5.63 23.31 -34.94
N TYR A 147 4.69 24.06 -34.33
CA TYR A 147 4.13 25.28 -34.93
C TYR A 147 5.12 26.44 -34.89
N ALA A 148 5.93 26.58 -33.86
CA ALA A 148 6.93 27.63 -33.75
C ALA A 148 8.02 27.52 -34.83
N TYR A 149 8.33 26.31 -35.29
CA TYR A 149 9.34 26.02 -36.32
C TYR A 149 8.73 25.66 -37.68
N ASP A 150 7.41 25.82 -37.85
CA ASP A 150 6.74 25.53 -39.11
C ASP A 150 7.15 26.56 -40.20
N ASP A 151 7.64 26.03 -41.32
CA ASP A 151 8.18 26.84 -42.41
C ASP A 151 7.07 27.62 -43.17
N ASP A 152 5.89 27.04 -43.28
CA ASP A 152 4.78 27.68 -43.99
C ASP A 152 4.11 28.75 -43.12
N LEU A 153 4.03 28.52 -41.80
CA LEU A 153 3.69 29.58 -40.84
C LEU A 153 4.70 30.72 -40.89
N ARG A 154 6.00 30.41 -40.98
CA ARG A 154 7.04 31.41 -41.11
C ARG A 154 6.87 32.24 -42.37
N LYS A 155 6.63 31.59 -43.52
CA LYS A 155 6.36 32.29 -44.79
C LYS A 155 5.12 33.17 -44.70
N TYR A 156 4.06 32.67 -44.05
CA TYR A 156 2.83 33.43 -43.83
C TYR A 156 3.09 34.72 -43.02
N PHE A 157 3.82 34.63 -41.91
CA PHE A 157 4.15 35.80 -41.08
C PHE A 157 5.19 36.73 -41.71
N LEU A 158 5.85 36.33 -42.76
CA LEU A 158 6.71 37.16 -43.59
C LEU A 158 5.96 37.81 -44.74
N GLY A 159 4.65 37.60 -44.88
CA GLY A 159 3.83 38.19 -45.92
C GLY A 159 3.95 37.53 -47.30
N MET A 160 4.57 36.35 -47.37
CA MET A 160 4.81 35.67 -48.68
C MET A 160 3.54 35.14 -49.34
N PHE A 161 2.40 35.24 -48.69
CA PHE A 161 1.08 34.84 -49.21
C PHE A 161 0.23 36.04 -49.63
N GLU A 162 0.74 37.27 -49.53
CA GLU A 162 -0.07 38.47 -49.80
C GLU A 162 -0.42 38.63 -51.28
N ASP A 163 0.43 38.14 -52.18
CA ASP A 163 0.21 38.22 -53.63
C ASP A 163 -0.83 37.21 -54.14
N ASN A 164 -1.23 36.22 -53.31
CA ASN A 164 -2.21 35.21 -53.68
C ASN A 164 -3.25 34.99 -52.57
N PRO A 165 -4.38 35.68 -52.61
CA PRO A 165 -5.44 35.59 -51.60
C PRO A 165 -6.05 34.18 -51.44
N VAL A 166 -6.05 33.37 -52.50
CA VAL A 166 -6.59 32.01 -52.49
C VAL A 166 -5.66 31.06 -51.70
N ASP A 167 -4.36 31.13 -51.96
CA ASP A 167 -3.38 30.34 -51.26
C ASP A 167 -3.32 30.73 -49.77
N LYS A 168 -3.42 32.05 -49.48
CA LYS A 168 -3.53 32.55 -48.11
C LYS A 168 -4.74 31.97 -47.40
N LEU A 169 -5.93 31.96 -48.02
CA LEU A 169 -7.15 31.40 -47.43
C LEU A 169 -7.05 29.89 -47.21
N ASN A 170 -6.52 29.17 -48.20
CA ASN A 170 -6.32 27.73 -48.11
C ASN A 170 -5.34 27.38 -46.98
N PHE A 171 -4.23 28.09 -46.88
CA PHE A 171 -3.25 27.93 -45.81
C PHE A 171 -3.88 28.20 -44.43
N LEU A 172 -4.60 29.30 -44.27
CA LEU A 172 -5.27 29.64 -43.01
C LEU A 172 -6.29 28.58 -42.60
N THR A 173 -7.08 28.09 -43.56
CA THR A 173 -8.08 27.07 -43.32
C THR A 173 -7.43 25.73 -42.93
N ALA A 174 -6.39 25.34 -43.62
CA ALA A 174 -5.63 24.12 -43.33
C ALA A 174 -4.97 24.22 -41.95
N THR A 175 -4.31 25.32 -41.64
CA THR A 175 -3.66 25.56 -40.36
C THR A 175 -4.65 25.54 -39.20
N LYS A 176 -5.79 26.24 -39.36
CA LYS A 176 -6.86 26.23 -38.36
C LYS A 176 -7.44 24.82 -38.15
N SER A 177 -7.63 24.07 -39.24
CA SER A 177 -8.08 22.69 -39.17
C SER A 177 -7.07 21.81 -38.43
N ASN A 178 -5.78 22.02 -38.68
CA ASN A 178 -4.71 21.30 -37.98
C ASN A 178 -4.68 21.62 -36.47
N LEU A 179 -4.78 22.92 -36.11
CA LEU A 179 -4.87 23.34 -34.71
C LEU A 179 -6.07 22.71 -34.00
N LEU A 180 -7.25 22.73 -34.64
CA LEU A 180 -8.47 22.11 -34.12
C LEU A 180 -8.33 20.57 -33.98
N SER A 181 -7.65 19.96 -34.95
CA SER A 181 -7.36 18.50 -34.89
C SER A 181 -6.49 18.16 -33.68
N VAL A 182 -5.44 18.93 -33.43
CA VAL A 182 -4.56 18.75 -32.26
C VAL A 182 -5.34 18.96 -30.96
N GLN A 183 -6.09 20.05 -30.87
CA GLN A 183 -6.95 20.34 -29.72
C GLN A 183 -7.96 19.23 -29.44
N THR A 184 -8.59 18.71 -30.49
CA THR A 184 -9.61 17.66 -30.33
C THR A 184 -9.00 16.29 -29.97
N SER A 185 -7.79 16.03 -30.49
CA SER A 185 -7.10 14.76 -30.24
C SER A 185 -6.46 14.66 -28.85
N ASN A 186 -6.19 15.79 -28.21
CA ASN A 186 -5.63 15.83 -26.87
C ASN A 186 -6.61 16.45 -25.87
N PRO A 187 -7.16 15.69 -24.93
CA PRO A 187 -8.14 16.18 -23.96
C PRO A 187 -7.59 17.28 -23.03
N PHE A 188 -6.25 17.36 -22.87
CA PHE A 188 -5.61 18.36 -22.02
C PHE A 188 -5.41 19.72 -22.69
N ILE A 189 -5.63 19.83 -23.99
CA ILE A 189 -5.54 21.11 -24.68
C ILE A 189 -6.91 21.81 -24.64
N SER A 190 -6.94 23.00 -24.06
CA SER A 190 -8.11 23.87 -24.07
C SER A 190 -8.20 24.62 -25.39
N HIS A 191 -7.23 25.47 -25.65
CA HIS A 191 -7.14 26.27 -26.86
C HIS A 191 -5.70 26.34 -27.36
N MET A 192 -5.58 26.71 -28.62
CA MET A 192 -4.30 26.95 -29.28
C MET A 192 -4.37 28.29 -30.01
N HIS A 193 -3.36 29.10 -29.80
CA HIS A 193 -3.29 30.44 -30.35
C HIS A 193 -1.92 30.66 -31.00
N ILE A 194 -1.92 31.34 -32.15
CA ILE A 194 -0.68 31.82 -32.74
C ILE A 194 -0.88 33.31 -32.92
N ILE A 195 -0.17 34.10 -32.12
CA ILE A 195 -0.27 35.53 -31.99
C ILE A 195 0.75 36.18 -32.93
N PRO A 196 0.37 36.72 -34.06
CA PRO A 196 1.29 37.39 -34.95
C PRO A 196 1.48 38.87 -34.58
N LYS A 197 2.33 39.55 -35.33
CA LYS A 197 2.43 41.01 -35.32
C LYS A 197 1.18 41.67 -35.88
N GLU A 198 1.00 42.95 -35.56
CA GLU A 198 -0.05 43.80 -36.08
C GLU A 198 -0.09 43.77 -37.62
N GLY A 199 -1.28 43.79 -38.20
CA GLY A 199 -1.50 43.65 -39.63
C GLY A 199 -1.65 42.23 -40.15
N VAL A 200 -1.45 41.22 -39.29
CA VAL A 200 -1.63 39.79 -39.61
C VAL A 200 -2.65 39.20 -38.64
N GLY A 201 -3.64 38.49 -39.18
CA GLY A 201 -4.74 37.94 -38.34
C GLY A 201 -4.28 36.87 -37.35
N LEU A 202 -4.83 36.93 -36.16
CA LEU A 202 -4.67 35.90 -35.10
C LEU A 202 -5.18 34.55 -35.60
N LEU A 203 -4.42 33.51 -35.38
CA LEU A 203 -4.85 32.12 -35.53
C LEU A 203 -5.22 31.55 -34.16
N SER A 204 -6.47 31.21 -33.98
CA SER A 204 -6.96 30.70 -32.69
C SER A 204 -8.00 29.63 -32.92
N THR A 205 -7.99 28.62 -32.07
CA THR A 205 -9.04 27.59 -32.02
C THR A 205 -10.29 28.04 -31.29
N LYS A 206 -10.18 29.07 -30.43
CA LYS A 206 -11.32 29.66 -29.71
C LYS A 206 -12.10 30.67 -30.55
N LEU A 207 -11.42 31.47 -31.33
CA LEU A 207 -12.05 32.54 -32.11
C LEU A 207 -12.32 32.19 -33.56
N SER A 208 -13.48 32.67 -33.96
CA SER A 208 -13.84 32.81 -35.35
C SER A 208 -13.19 34.03 -35.93
N SER A 209 -12.45 34.38 -36.63
CA SER A 209 -11.94 35.47 -37.45
C SER A 209 -12.12 36.92 -36.97
N GLY A 210 -11.15 37.76 -37.18
CA GLY A 210 -11.26 39.22 -37.12
C GLY A 210 -10.44 39.90 -36.01
N VAL A 211 -9.65 39.16 -35.23
CA VAL A 211 -8.69 39.79 -34.33
C VAL A 211 -7.37 39.95 -35.04
N ASP A 212 -6.88 41.17 -35.08
CA ASP A 212 -5.55 41.48 -35.60
C ASP A 212 -4.46 41.02 -34.63
N GLY A 213 -3.25 40.83 -35.12
CA GLY A 213 -2.12 40.43 -34.28
C GLY A 213 -1.75 41.54 -33.29
N PHE A 214 -1.24 41.10 -32.16
CA PHE A 214 -0.86 41.98 -31.04
C PHE A 214 0.42 41.47 -30.35
N LEU A 215 1.32 40.90 -31.10
CA LEU A 215 2.52 40.25 -30.57
C LEU A 215 3.37 41.17 -29.71
N ASP A 216 3.51 42.45 -30.10
CA ASP A 216 4.39 43.36 -29.37
C ASP A 216 3.74 43.76 -28.02
N GLU A 217 2.42 44.01 -28.00
CA GLU A 217 1.64 44.22 -26.78
C GLU A 217 1.72 42.96 -25.84
N TYR A 218 1.60 41.77 -26.43
CA TYR A 218 1.72 40.51 -25.71
C TYR A 218 3.10 40.33 -25.08
N LYS A 219 4.17 40.62 -25.84
CA LYS A 219 5.54 40.54 -25.31
C LYS A 219 5.78 41.52 -24.16
N GLU A 220 5.26 42.74 -24.26
CA GLU A 220 5.38 43.71 -23.16
C GLU A 220 4.67 43.24 -21.90
N SER A 221 3.50 42.62 -22.02
CA SER A 221 2.77 42.06 -20.87
C SER A 221 3.51 40.92 -20.19
N VAL A 222 4.17 40.06 -20.95
CA VAL A 222 4.97 38.94 -20.42
C VAL A 222 6.30 39.43 -19.83
N ALA A 223 6.90 40.48 -20.42
CA ALA A 223 8.16 41.06 -19.96
C ALA A 223 8.02 41.89 -18.67
N SER A 224 6.83 42.41 -18.39
CA SER A 224 6.56 43.24 -17.20
C SER A 224 6.29 42.45 -15.92
N GLY A 225 6.18 41.11 -15.98
CA GLY A 225 6.09 40.27 -14.79
C GLY A 225 7.40 40.23 -14.00
N GLU A 226 7.31 39.94 -12.69
CA GLU A 226 8.46 39.83 -11.81
C GLU A 226 9.52 38.82 -12.33
N GLY A 227 10.62 39.36 -12.77
CA GLY A 227 11.71 38.64 -13.43
C GLY A 227 11.47 38.45 -14.92
N ARG A 228 12.27 39.16 -15.75
CA ARG A 228 12.28 38.99 -17.21
C ARG A 228 12.36 37.53 -17.61
N ARG A 229 11.23 36.95 -17.89
CA ARG A 229 11.16 35.53 -18.28
C ARG A 229 11.31 35.46 -19.80
N SER A 230 12.26 34.67 -20.23
CA SER A 230 12.46 34.44 -21.67
C SER A 230 11.40 33.45 -22.18
N ILE A 231 10.87 33.68 -23.37
CA ILE A 231 10.08 32.72 -24.13
C ILE A 231 11.07 31.77 -24.84
N PRO A 232 10.97 30.43 -24.74
CA PRO A 232 9.80 29.62 -24.32
C PRO A 232 9.65 29.48 -22.82
N GLN A 233 8.41 29.43 -22.35
CA GLN A 233 8.11 29.18 -20.93
C GLN A 233 6.68 28.72 -20.72
N TRP A 234 6.43 28.21 -19.52
CA TRP A 234 5.10 27.98 -19.00
C TRP A 234 4.62 29.18 -18.19
N ILE A 235 3.39 29.59 -18.42
CA ILE A 235 2.73 30.69 -17.71
C ILE A 235 1.32 30.23 -17.30
N ASP A 236 0.81 30.79 -16.25
CA ASP A 236 -0.54 30.48 -15.76
C ASP A 236 -1.54 31.65 -15.93
N SER A 237 -1.11 32.74 -16.58
CA SER A 237 -1.96 33.87 -16.91
C SER A 237 -1.41 34.62 -18.10
N HIS A 238 -2.29 35.01 -19.04
CA HIS A 238 -1.99 35.80 -20.20
C HIS A 238 -3.09 36.86 -20.49
N PRO A 239 -3.24 37.86 -19.61
CA PRO A 239 -4.39 38.75 -19.59
C PRO A 239 -4.60 39.53 -20.90
N VAL A 240 -3.54 39.87 -21.65
CA VAL A 240 -3.67 40.52 -22.95
C VAL A 240 -4.31 39.58 -23.98
N LEU A 241 -3.91 38.32 -24.00
CA LEU A 241 -4.55 37.32 -24.85
C LEU A 241 -6.00 37.11 -24.43
N ASP A 242 -6.25 36.98 -23.14
CA ASP A 242 -7.60 36.78 -22.56
C ASP A 242 -8.57 37.84 -23.03
N GLU A 243 -8.17 39.11 -22.97
CA GLU A 243 -8.98 40.24 -23.43
C GLU A 243 -9.30 40.16 -24.92
N LYS A 244 -8.29 39.88 -25.77
CA LYS A 244 -8.43 39.86 -27.23
C LYS A 244 -9.28 38.67 -27.71
N VAL A 245 -9.15 37.49 -27.09
CA VAL A 245 -9.89 36.27 -27.48
C VAL A 245 -11.16 36.05 -26.65
N LYS A 246 -11.44 36.92 -25.68
CA LYS A 246 -12.55 36.76 -24.71
C LYS A 246 -12.45 35.45 -23.96
N GLU A 247 -11.27 35.14 -23.48
CA GLU A 247 -10.97 34.02 -22.64
C GLU A 247 -10.99 34.41 -21.17
N THR A 248 -11.17 33.46 -20.30
CA THR A 248 -11.14 33.69 -18.87
C THR A 248 -10.14 32.72 -18.23
N GLN A 249 -9.68 33.07 -17.05
CA GLN A 249 -8.80 32.17 -16.31
C GLN A 249 -9.46 30.83 -15.94
N GLN A 250 -10.76 30.67 -16.15
CA GLN A 250 -11.47 29.39 -15.99
C GLN A 250 -11.32 28.46 -17.20
N ASP A 251 -10.98 29.02 -18.37
CA ASP A 251 -10.84 28.26 -19.60
C ASP A 251 -9.51 27.50 -19.66
N TYR A 252 -8.50 27.97 -18.91
CA TYR A 252 -7.17 27.34 -18.84
C TYR A 252 -6.55 27.46 -17.44
N ILE A 253 -5.58 26.61 -17.16
CA ILE A 253 -4.85 26.62 -15.87
C ILE A 253 -3.37 26.94 -16.04
N LEU A 254 -2.75 26.45 -17.10
CA LEU A 254 -1.35 26.63 -17.44
C LEU A 254 -1.25 26.71 -18.96
N SER A 255 -0.37 27.53 -19.46
CA SER A 255 -0.19 27.74 -20.89
C SER A 255 1.27 27.66 -21.28
N PHE A 256 1.55 26.95 -22.34
CA PHE A 256 2.87 26.92 -22.93
C PHE A 256 2.99 28.00 -23.98
N GLN A 257 4.02 28.84 -23.91
CA GLN A 257 4.30 29.83 -24.91
C GLN A 257 5.68 29.68 -25.54
N MET A 258 5.73 29.87 -26.84
CA MET A 258 6.96 29.76 -27.64
C MET A 258 6.97 30.77 -28.77
N MET A 259 8.10 31.47 -28.90
CA MET A 259 8.29 32.36 -30.07
C MET A 259 8.56 31.55 -31.34
N SER A 260 7.97 31.96 -32.44
CA SER A 260 8.32 31.42 -33.74
C SER A 260 9.80 31.72 -34.10
N GLN A 261 10.38 30.91 -34.95
CA GLN A 261 11.78 31.02 -35.38
C GLN A 261 12.12 32.41 -35.94
N SER A 262 11.16 33.07 -36.56
CA SER A 262 11.33 34.43 -37.11
C SER A 262 11.06 35.55 -36.10
N ASN A 263 10.69 35.27 -34.88
CA ASN A 263 10.23 36.20 -33.86
C ASN A 263 9.01 37.07 -34.31
N ASN A 264 8.25 36.62 -35.31
CA ASN A 264 7.09 37.33 -35.87
C ASN A 264 5.75 36.83 -35.33
N ALA A 265 5.76 35.74 -34.56
CA ALA A 265 4.58 35.22 -33.88
C ALA A 265 4.96 34.53 -32.57
N CYS A 266 4.00 34.41 -31.68
CA CYS A 266 4.08 33.60 -30.48
C CYS A 266 3.01 32.50 -30.52
N VAL A 267 3.39 31.27 -30.36
CA VAL A 267 2.49 30.14 -30.17
C VAL A 267 2.15 30.05 -28.70
N VAL A 268 0.87 29.98 -28.38
CA VAL A 268 0.36 29.74 -27.01
C VAL A 268 -0.57 28.55 -27.06
N ILE A 269 -0.38 27.61 -26.15
CA ILE A 269 -1.20 26.41 -26.03
C ILE A 269 -1.66 26.28 -24.58
N ASP A 270 -2.95 26.30 -24.41
CA ASP A 270 -3.62 26.34 -23.10
C ASP A 270 -4.02 24.97 -22.62
N MET A 271 -3.68 24.67 -21.38
CA MET A 271 -4.09 23.44 -20.73
C MET A 271 -5.47 23.58 -20.12
N LYS A 272 -6.31 22.59 -20.39
CA LYS A 272 -7.71 22.53 -19.97
C LYS A 272 -7.83 22.13 -18.49
N PRO A 273 -8.38 22.99 -17.61
CA PRO A 273 -8.54 22.69 -16.19
C PRO A 273 -9.35 21.41 -15.94
N LEU A 274 -10.47 21.25 -16.64
CA LEU A 274 -11.36 20.10 -16.48
C LEU A 274 -10.66 18.76 -16.78
N ALA A 275 -9.73 18.75 -17.73
CA ALA A 275 -8.98 17.52 -18.03
C ALA A 275 -8.04 17.12 -16.89
N ILE A 276 -7.37 18.11 -16.27
CA ILE A 276 -6.54 17.89 -15.09
C ILE A 276 -7.41 17.46 -13.91
N THR A 277 -8.51 18.16 -13.67
CA THR A 277 -9.45 17.82 -12.60
C THR A 277 -9.98 16.38 -12.76
N ASN A 278 -10.37 15.99 -13.96
CA ASN A 278 -10.85 14.63 -14.24
C ASN A 278 -9.72 13.59 -14.02
N PHE A 279 -8.51 13.92 -14.46
CA PHE A 279 -7.36 13.05 -14.21
C PHE A 279 -7.06 12.90 -12.72
N LEU A 280 -7.08 14.00 -11.96
CA LEU A 280 -6.87 13.97 -10.51
C LEU A 280 -7.97 13.18 -9.78
N LYS A 281 -9.21 13.17 -10.29
CA LYS A 281 -10.32 12.36 -9.74
C LYS A 281 -10.10 10.85 -9.89
N GLU A 282 -9.36 10.44 -10.92
CA GLU A 282 -9.07 9.01 -11.14
C GLU A 282 -7.94 8.48 -10.23
N ILE A 283 -7.24 9.37 -9.53
CA ILE A 283 -6.12 9.00 -8.66
C ILE A 283 -6.66 8.64 -7.29
N ASP A 284 -6.62 7.38 -6.96
CA ASP A 284 -7.00 6.88 -5.63
C ASP A 284 -5.85 7.05 -4.63
N ILE A 285 -6.05 7.94 -3.66
CA ILE A 285 -5.15 8.19 -2.52
C ILE A 285 -5.87 8.02 -1.18
N GLY A 286 -7.06 7.42 -1.19
CA GLY A 286 -7.92 7.17 -0.04
C GLY A 286 -9.01 8.22 0.17
N ASP A 287 -10.07 7.79 0.84
CA ASP A 287 -11.27 8.59 1.05
C ASP A 287 -10.99 9.87 1.83
N ASP A 288 -11.76 10.92 1.55
CA ASP A 288 -11.62 12.26 2.13
C ASP A 288 -10.23 12.90 1.94
N SER A 289 -9.46 12.34 1.04
CA SER A 289 -8.17 12.91 0.66
C SER A 289 -8.37 14.00 -0.38
N ILE A 290 -7.49 14.98 -0.36
CA ILE A 290 -7.53 16.10 -1.27
C ILE A 290 -6.29 16.07 -2.13
N ILE A 291 -6.43 16.08 -3.44
CA ILE A 291 -5.31 16.21 -4.37
C ILE A 291 -5.44 17.50 -5.17
N GLY A 292 -4.34 18.18 -5.41
CA GLY A 292 -4.33 19.43 -6.10
C GLY A 292 -3.17 19.60 -7.07
N PHE A 293 -3.43 20.36 -8.13
CA PHE A 293 -2.45 20.86 -9.06
C PHE A 293 -2.30 22.36 -8.85
N ILE A 294 -1.08 22.82 -8.61
CA ILE A 294 -0.80 24.20 -8.22
C ILE A 294 0.17 24.81 -9.24
N THR A 295 -0.19 25.96 -9.78
CA THR A 295 0.62 26.71 -10.73
C THR A 295 1.66 27.59 -10.02
N PRO A 296 2.65 28.13 -10.76
CA PRO A 296 3.66 29.03 -10.19
C PRO A 296 3.12 30.27 -9.50
N SER A 297 1.98 30.84 -9.96
CA SER A 297 1.35 31.99 -9.33
C SER A 297 0.42 31.64 -8.17
N GLY A 298 0.24 30.35 -7.89
CA GLY A 298 -0.64 29.91 -6.82
C GLY A 298 -2.10 29.73 -7.22
N ARG A 299 -2.40 29.51 -8.51
CA ARG A 299 -3.72 29.00 -8.91
C ARG A 299 -3.78 27.52 -8.57
N GLU A 300 -4.91 27.08 -8.05
CA GLU A 300 -5.12 25.70 -7.63
C GLU A 300 -6.26 25.06 -8.40
N LEU A 301 -6.07 23.80 -8.83
CA LEU A 301 -7.14 22.87 -9.13
C LEU A 301 -7.13 21.80 -8.07
N VAL A 302 -8.21 21.70 -7.32
CA VAL A 302 -8.30 20.81 -6.18
C VAL A 302 -9.44 19.83 -6.41
N VAL A 303 -9.20 18.59 -6.01
CA VAL A 303 -10.16 17.49 -6.07
C VAL A 303 -10.19 16.81 -4.71
N GLU A 304 -11.36 16.68 -4.14
CA GLU A 304 -11.62 15.90 -2.96
C GLU A 304 -12.07 14.49 -3.38
N GLN A 305 -11.45 13.47 -2.80
CA GLN A 305 -11.79 12.06 -3.03
C GLN A 305 -12.95 11.69 -2.10
N LEU A 306 -14.15 11.62 -2.64
CA LEU A 306 -15.37 11.38 -1.87
C LEU A 306 -15.92 10.00 -2.16
N GLU A 307 -16.56 9.38 -1.19
CA GLU A 307 -17.36 8.19 -1.42
C GLU A 307 -18.56 8.50 -2.33
N ASP A 308 -19.05 7.48 -3.05
CA ASP A 308 -20.17 7.62 -3.98
C ASP A 308 -21.41 8.21 -3.29
N GLY A 309 -21.75 9.44 -3.64
CA GLY A 309 -22.95 10.15 -3.16
C GLY A 309 -22.67 11.23 -2.10
N GLU A 310 -21.44 11.49 -1.75
CA GLU A 310 -21.06 12.62 -0.90
C GLU A 310 -20.84 13.89 -1.73
N GLU A 311 -21.19 15.03 -1.14
CA GLU A 311 -20.95 16.36 -1.72
C GLU A 311 -19.63 16.90 -1.18
N SER A 312 -18.86 17.56 -2.07
CA SER A 312 -17.59 18.19 -1.68
C SER A 312 -17.78 19.20 -0.54
N THR A 313 -16.91 19.13 0.42
CA THR A 313 -16.86 20.06 1.56
C THR A 313 -16.07 21.33 1.24
N LEU A 314 -15.40 21.36 0.07
CA LEU A 314 -14.58 22.47 -0.37
C LEU A 314 -15.47 23.54 -1.03
N ALA A 315 -15.28 24.80 -0.62
CA ALA A 315 -15.89 25.91 -1.34
C ALA A 315 -15.20 26.10 -2.69
N GLU A 316 -15.98 26.54 -3.70
CA GLU A 316 -15.51 26.69 -5.08
C GLU A 316 -14.26 27.58 -5.23
N ASP A 317 -14.06 28.54 -4.32
CA ASP A 317 -12.93 29.48 -4.29
C ASP A 317 -11.94 29.22 -3.11
N GLU A 318 -12.06 28.11 -2.41
CA GLU A 318 -11.23 27.82 -1.24
C GLU A 318 -9.80 27.46 -1.65
N LYS A 319 -8.84 28.19 -1.08
CA LYS A 319 -7.41 27.90 -1.22
C LYS A 319 -7.01 26.82 -0.20
N VAL A 320 -6.84 25.61 -0.69
CA VAL A 320 -6.52 24.45 0.17
C VAL A 320 -5.03 24.36 0.48
N PHE A 321 -4.18 24.73 -0.45
CA PHE A 321 -2.73 24.61 -0.32
C PHE A 321 -2.06 26.00 -0.25
N VAL A 322 -2.27 26.81 -1.26
CA VAL A 322 -1.69 28.16 -1.33
C VAL A 322 -2.22 29.00 -0.17
N ASN A 323 -1.39 29.74 0.52
CA ASN A 323 -1.65 30.49 1.74
C ASN A 323 -1.69 29.64 3.03
N GLN A 324 -1.51 28.34 2.96
CA GLN A 324 -1.33 27.52 4.15
C GLN A 324 0.12 27.57 4.60
N GLU A 325 0.33 27.64 5.92
CA GLU A 325 1.66 27.73 6.51
C GLU A 325 2.52 26.51 6.16
N PHE A 326 1.90 25.32 6.12
CA PHE A 326 2.60 24.09 5.78
C PHE A 326 3.08 24.06 4.33
N TYR A 327 2.30 24.60 3.38
CA TYR A 327 2.68 24.67 1.98
C TYR A 327 3.84 25.64 1.79
N ASN A 328 3.69 26.86 2.30
CA ASN A 328 4.70 27.91 2.17
C ASN A 328 6.01 27.51 2.85
N GLY A 329 5.94 26.94 4.06
CA GLY A 329 7.12 26.49 4.78
C GLY A 329 7.90 25.40 4.06
N VAL A 330 7.21 24.49 3.39
CA VAL A 330 7.85 23.45 2.58
C VAL A 330 8.39 24.02 1.28
N MET A 331 7.66 24.90 0.60
CA MET A 331 8.09 25.49 -0.68
C MET A 331 9.32 26.39 -0.52
N GLU A 332 9.45 27.09 0.61
CA GLU A 332 10.62 27.92 0.94
C GLU A 332 11.85 27.11 1.32
N GLN A 333 11.66 25.97 1.98
CA GLN A 333 12.75 25.14 2.53
C GLN A 333 13.06 23.91 1.68
N ALA A 334 12.28 23.61 0.63
CA ALA A 334 12.39 22.38 -0.12
C ALA A 334 13.75 22.23 -0.81
N VAL A 335 14.56 21.34 -0.28
CA VAL A 335 15.81 20.86 -0.87
C VAL A 335 15.53 19.76 -1.91
N SER A 336 14.33 19.15 -1.87
CA SER A 336 13.93 18.02 -2.69
C SER A 336 12.69 18.37 -3.55
N ASP A 337 12.64 17.78 -4.75
CA ASP A 337 11.50 17.93 -5.67
C ASP A 337 10.24 17.18 -5.18
N SER A 338 10.33 16.35 -4.18
CA SER A 338 9.20 15.64 -3.58
C SER A 338 9.43 15.39 -2.10
N GLY A 339 8.37 15.30 -1.33
CA GLY A 339 8.45 15.01 0.09
C GLY A 339 7.09 14.83 0.75
N THR A 340 7.15 14.52 2.03
CA THR A 340 5.97 14.32 2.87
C THR A 340 6.16 15.05 4.20
N ALA A 341 5.08 15.53 4.79
CA ALA A 341 5.05 16.15 6.11
C ALA A 341 3.71 15.87 6.80
N GLU A 342 3.74 15.72 8.12
CA GLU A 342 2.50 15.75 8.90
C GLU A 342 2.11 17.20 9.16
N VAL A 343 0.87 17.55 8.84
CA VAL A 343 0.34 18.91 8.94
C VAL A 343 -1.03 18.91 9.62
N GLU A 344 -1.45 20.07 10.08
CA GLU A 344 -2.80 20.29 10.58
C GLU A 344 -3.58 21.14 9.56
N PHE A 345 -4.71 20.61 9.10
CA PHE A 345 -5.60 21.30 8.20
C PHE A 345 -7.04 21.16 8.72
N ARG A 346 -7.78 22.28 8.83
CA ARG A 346 -9.15 22.35 9.37
C ARG A 346 -9.31 21.71 10.76
N GLY A 347 -8.24 21.70 11.58
CA GLY A 347 -8.24 21.13 12.95
C GLY A 347 -8.06 19.60 13.00
N GLU A 348 -7.79 18.96 11.87
CA GLU A 348 -7.43 17.56 11.78
C GLU A 348 -6.00 17.38 11.28
N LYS A 349 -5.40 16.23 11.61
CA LYS A 349 -4.06 15.88 11.13
C LYS A 349 -4.13 15.23 9.76
N TYR A 350 -3.32 15.73 8.86
CA TYR A 350 -3.15 15.22 7.50
C TYR A 350 -1.70 14.88 7.23
N LEU A 351 -1.50 13.92 6.35
CA LEU A 351 -0.25 13.69 5.67
C LEU A 351 -0.24 14.57 4.42
N PHE A 352 0.58 15.60 4.43
CA PHE A 352 0.86 16.43 3.26
C PHE A 352 1.93 15.79 2.41
N ILE A 353 1.66 15.66 1.13
CA ILE A 353 2.56 15.09 0.12
C ILE A 353 2.68 16.10 -0.99
N TYR A 354 3.88 16.30 -1.50
CA TYR A 354 4.10 17.18 -2.64
C TYR A 354 5.12 16.60 -3.62
N THR A 355 4.93 16.93 -4.87
CA THR A 355 5.91 16.70 -5.94
C THR A 355 5.93 17.90 -6.86
N ARG A 356 7.09 18.49 -7.03
CA ARG A 356 7.33 19.71 -7.80
C ARG A 356 8.02 19.38 -9.12
N ARG A 357 7.64 20.10 -10.17
CA ARG A 357 8.33 20.13 -11.46
C ARG A 357 8.83 21.55 -11.75
N ALA A 358 10.09 21.79 -11.44
CA ALA A 358 10.69 23.12 -11.55
C ALA A 358 10.79 23.63 -12.99
N ASP A 359 10.93 22.76 -13.97
CA ASP A 359 11.06 23.09 -15.40
C ASP A 359 9.75 23.59 -16.03
N VAL A 360 8.61 23.10 -15.57
CA VAL A 360 7.26 23.54 -15.95
C VAL A 360 6.72 24.55 -14.95
N GLY A 361 7.13 24.43 -13.69
CA GLY A 361 6.78 25.33 -12.60
C GLY A 361 5.55 24.88 -11.79
N PHE A 362 4.92 23.74 -12.07
CA PHE A 362 3.78 23.26 -11.29
C PHE A 362 4.18 22.36 -10.13
N THR A 363 3.30 22.28 -9.18
CA THR A 363 3.41 21.36 -8.04
C THR A 363 2.13 20.56 -7.89
N THR A 364 2.23 19.24 -7.77
CA THR A 364 1.13 18.40 -7.38
C THR A 364 1.21 18.15 -5.88
N CYS A 365 0.13 18.43 -5.17
CA CYS A 365 0.04 18.25 -3.73
C CYS A 365 -1.11 17.31 -3.38
N ALA A 366 -0.98 16.63 -2.26
CA ALA A 366 -2.06 15.86 -1.68
C ALA A 366 -2.10 16.04 -0.17
N LEU A 367 -3.31 16.06 0.38
CA LEU A 367 -3.60 15.98 1.81
C LEU A 367 -4.38 14.71 2.06
N VAL A 368 -3.79 13.79 2.79
CA VAL A 368 -4.43 12.52 3.16
C VAL A 368 -4.73 12.54 4.65
N PRO A 369 -5.98 12.39 5.07
CA PRO A 369 -6.30 12.39 6.50
C PRO A 369 -5.52 11.29 7.22
N MET A 370 -4.91 11.63 8.37
CA MET A 370 -4.17 10.62 9.16
C MET A 370 -5.05 9.45 9.60
N ARG A 371 -6.37 9.63 9.66
CA ARG A 371 -7.32 8.55 9.90
C ARG A 371 -7.32 7.51 8.76
N VAL A 372 -7.14 7.92 7.51
CA VAL A 372 -7.02 7.02 6.35
C VAL A 372 -5.69 6.29 6.40
N VAL A 373 -4.59 7.01 6.63
CA VAL A 373 -3.24 6.43 6.78
C VAL A 373 -3.21 5.37 7.88
N THR A 374 -3.95 5.60 8.97
CA THR A 374 -3.97 4.71 10.13
C THR A 374 -5.16 3.76 10.17
N SER A 375 -6.12 3.86 9.25
CA SER A 375 -7.36 3.07 9.25
C SER A 375 -7.09 1.56 9.25
N GLN A 376 -6.23 1.08 8.39
CA GLN A 376 -5.82 -0.32 8.35
C GLN A 376 -5.12 -0.77 9.63
N ALA A 377 -4.34 0.13 10.26
CA ALA A 377 -3.73 -0.14 11.56
C ALA A 377 -4.78 -0.21 12.67
N MET A 378 -5.87 0.56 12.57
CA MET A 378 -6.98 0.48 13.52
C MET A 378 -7.73 -0.85 13.46
N GLU A 379 -7.95 -1.41 12.27
CA GLU A 379 -8.53 -2.75 12.14
C GLU A 379 -7.64 -3.81 12.78
N ILE A 380 -6.34 -3.77 12.51
CA ILE A 380 -5.35 -4.64 13.15
C ILE A 380 -5.36 -4.44 14.67
N ARG A 381 -5.47 -3.20 15.15
CA ARG A 381 -5.58 -2.89 16.58
C ARG A 381 -6.81 -3.55 17.20
N ASN A 382 -7.97 -3.36 16.60
CA ASN A 382 -9.23 -3.87 17.12
C ASN A 382 -9.23 -5.41 17.14
N MET A 383 -8.73 -6.02 16.07
CA MET A 383 -8.55 -7.47 15.99
C MET A 383 -7.54 -7.97 17.04
N THR A 384 -6.40 -7.28 17.19
CA THR A 384 -5.37 -7.63 18.18
C THR A 384 -5.90 -7.48 19.59
N ILE A 385 -6.60 -6.38 19.91
CA ILE A 385 -7.25 -6.16 21.21
C ILE A 385 -8.27 -7.27 21.48
N GLY A 386 -9.11 -7.61 20.49
CA GLY A 386 -10.09 -8.68 20.61
C GLY A 386 -9.45 -10.03 20.90
N LEU A 387 -8.40 -10.38 20.16
CA LEU A 387 -7.64 -11.63 20.38
C LEU A 387 -6.94 -11.67 21.74
N VAL A 388 -6.31 -10.57 22.15
CA VAL A 388 -5.65 -10.47 23.46
C VAL A 388 -6.68 -10.57 24.58
N LEU A 389 -7.82 -9.87 24.48
CA LEU A 389 -8.90 -9.97 25.46
C LEU A 389 -9.46 -11.38 25.52
N LEU A 390 -9.72 -12.01 24.38
CA LEU A 390 -10.19 -13.38 24.32
C LEU A 390 -9.17 -14.34 24.98
N ALA A 391 -7.90 -14.20 24.65
CA ALA A 391 -6.82 -14.99 25.24
C ALA A 391 -6.73 -14.76 26.77
N CYS A 392 -6.83 -13.50 27.22
CA CYS A 392 -6.86 -13.16 28.65
C CYS A 392 -8.04 -13.83 29.37
N VAL A 393 -9.24 -13.76 28.77
CA VAL A 393 -10.44 -14.42 29.33
C VAL A 393 -10.24 -15.91 29.43
N ILE A 394 -9.74 -16.55 28.38
CA ILE A 394 -9.46 -17.99 28.37
C ILE A 394 -8.44 -18.34 29.47
N VAL A 395 -7.33 -17.59 29.56
CA VAL A 395 -6.29 -17.84 30.59
C VAL A 395 -6.85 -17.66 31.99
N VAL A 396 -7.69 -16.64 32.22
CA VAL A 396 -8.35 -16.42 33.53
C VAL A 396 -9.31 -17.55 33.85
N ILE A 397 -10.15 -17.94 32.90
CA ILE A 397 -11.10 -19.06 33.09
C ILE A 397 -10.32 -20.36 33.41
N VAL A 398 -9.33 -20.69 32.58
CA VAL A 398 -8.48 -21.86 32.77
C VAL A 398 -7.76 -21.78 34.11
N GLY A 399 -7.20 -20.61 34.43
CA GLY A 399 -6.53 -20.37 35.73
C GLY A 399 -7.46 -20.56 36.93
N ILE A 400 -8.70 -20.05 36.86
CA ILE A 400 -9.71 -20.27 37.90
C ILE A 400 -10.08 -21.74 38.03
N PHE A 401 -10.33 -22.42 36.89
CA PHE A 401 -10.68 -23.84 36.88
C PHE A 401 -9.56 -24.68 37.48
N ILE A 402 -8.32 -24.50 37.04
CA ILE A 402 -7.14 -25.22 37.54
C ILE A 402 -6.94 -24.91 39.03
N THR A 403 -6.99 -23.60 39.40
CA THR A 403 -6.77 -23.21 40.80
C THR A 403 -7.85 -23.76 41.74
N ALA A 404 -9.11 -23.67 41.32
CA ALA A 404 -10.24 -24.19 42.10
C ALA A 404 -10.19 -25.72 42.20
N GLY A 405 -9.84 -26.41 41.12
CA GLY A 405 -9.63 -27.88 41.12
C GLY A 405 -8.54 -28.29 42.11
N ILE A 406 -7.38 -27.63 42.02
CA ILE A 406 -6.24 -27.91 42.91
C ILE A 406 -6.58 -27.59 44.38
N GLU A 407 -7.15 -26.40 44.66
CA GLU A 407 -7.48 -25.98 46.01
C GLU A 407 -8.50 -26.89 46.67
N ASN A 408 -9.56 -27.27 45.95
CA ASN A 408 -10.62 -28.12 46.48
C ASN A 408 -10.11 -29.55 46.75
N ASN A 409 -9.37 -30.10 45.80
CA ASN A 409 -8.82 -31.43 45.95
C ASN A 409 -7.76 -31.49 47.09
N MET A 410 -6.89 -30.48 47.18
CA MET A 410 -5.89 -30.37 48.22
C MET A 410 -6.52 -30.21 49.62
N LYS A 411 -7.53 -29.33 49.76
CA LYS A 411 -8.25 -29.16 51.03
C LYS A 411 -8.95 -30.47 51.46
N ARG A 412 -9.57 -31.19 50.50
CA ARG A 412 -10.25 -32.45 50.76
C ARG A 412 -9.28 -33.52 51.24
N ILE A 413 -8.17 -33.70 50.53
CA ILE A 413 -7.12 -34.63 50.88
C ILE A 413 -6.50 -34.25 52.23
N SER A 414 -6.14 -32.98 52.45
CA SER A 414 -5.55 -32.48 53.69
C SER A 414 -6.44 -32.69 54.92
N ARG A 415 -7.77 -32.48 54.79
CA ARG A 415 -8.70 -32.79 55.91
C ARG A 415 -8.71 -34.27 56.24
N LYS A 416 -8.79 -35.10 55.18
CA LYS A 416 -8.81 -36.56 55.39
C LYS A 416 -7.52 -37.08 55.98
N PHE A 417 -6.37 -36.52 55.61
CA PHE A 417 -5.10 -36.81 56.29
C PHE A 417 -5.08 -36.32 57.75
N GLY A 418 -5.79 -35.22 58.07
CA GLY A 418 -5.99 -34.76 59.45
C GLY A 418 -6.76 -35.77 60.28
N ASP A 419 -7.82 -36.39 59.71
CA ASP A 419 -8.61 -37.43 60.35
C ASP A 419 -7.74 -38.71 60.60
N VAL A 420 -6.95 -39.12 59.56
CA VAL A 420 -6.01 -40.24 59.66
C VAL A 420 -4.93 -40.01 60.74
N ALA A 421 -4.38 -38.77 60.79
CA ALA A 421 -3.38 -38.39 61.79
C ALA A 421 -3.93 -38.42 63.22
N GLN A 422 -5.24 -38.42 63.41
CA GLN A 422 -5.93 -38.61 64.68
C GLN A 422 -6.25 -40.10 64.99
N GLY A 423 -5.83 -41.02 64.10
CA GLY A 423 -6.00 -42.44 64.26
C GLY A 423 -7.23 -43.07 63.61
N ASP A 424 -8.06 -42.25 62.92
CA ASP A 424 -9.22 -42.78 62.18
C ASP A 424 -8.79 -43.34 60.82
N LEU A 425 -8.55 -44.67 60.79
CA LEU A 425 -8.25 -45.41 59.55
C LEU A 425 -9.50 -45.94 58.84
N THR A 426 -10.69 -45.48 59.20
CA THR A 426 -11.95 -45.82 58.52
C THR A 426 -12.29 -44.83 57.39
N VAL A 427 -11.63 -43.67 57.32
CA VAL A 427 -11.88 -42.64 56.32
C VAL A 427 -11.39 -43.05 54.94
N THR A 428 -12.20 -42.79 53.92
CA THR A 428 -11.80 -42.91 52.52
C THR A 428 -11.45 -41.54 51.98
N VAL A 429 -10.28 -41.47 51.30
CA VAL A 429 -9.89 -40.24 50.59
C VAL A 429 -10.40 -40.34 49.16
N SER A 430 -11.23 -39.35 48.73
CA SER A 430 -11.71 -39.29 47.36
C SER A 430 -11.42 -37.88 46.79
N ALA A 431 -10.87 -37.82 45.62
CA ALA A 431 -10.76 -36.61 44.83
C ALA A 431 -11.85 -36.61 43.74
N LYS A 432 -12.30 -35.41 43.33
CA LYS A 432 -13.18 -35.24 42.14
C LYS A 432 -12.29 -34.92 40.95
N GLY A 433 -12.30 -35.74 39.93
CA GLY A 433 -11.51 -35.57 38.72
C GLY A 433 -10.87 -36.88 38.26
N HIS A 434 -10.25 -36.83 37.08
CA HIS A 434 -9.46 -37.95 36.54
C HIS A 434 -8.01 -37.48 36.39
N ASP A 435 -7.53 -36.71 37.34
CA ASP A 435 -6.22 -36.09 37.38
C ASP A 435 -5.32 -36.75 38.44
N GLU A 436 -4.10 -36.27 38.58
CA GLU A 436 -3.09 -36.75 39.53
C GLU A 436 -3.58 -36.70 41.01
N PHE A 437 -4.63 -35.92 41.29
CA PHE A 437 -5.26 -35.90 42.60
C PHE A 437 -6.10 -37.17 42.86
N GLN A 438 -6.65 -37.79 41.81
CA GLN A 438 -7.31 -39.06 41.92
C GLN A 438 -6.29 -40.15 42.21
N ASP A 439 -5.14 -40.10 41.54
CA ASP A 439 -4.03 -41.01 41.81
C ASP A 439 -3.47 -40.78 43.23
N LEU A 440 -3.35 -39.50 43.62
CA LEU A 440 -2.96 -39.15 44.99
C LEU A 440 -4.01 -39.61 46.03
N ALA A 441 -5.30 -39.42 45.75
CA ALA A 441 -6.39 -39.88 46.60
C ALA A 441 -6.47 -41.41 46.64
N GLY A 442 -6.24 -42.05 45.48
CA GLY A 442 -6.10 -43.50 45.38
C GLY A 442 -4.89 -44.00 46.16
N SER A 443 -3.75 -43.33 46.00
CA SER A 443 -2.53 -43.61 46.74
C SER A 443 -2.70 -43.40 48.25
N ALA A 444 -3.41 -42.31 48.65
CA ALA A 444 -3.72 -42.02 50.04
C ALA A 444 -4.69 -43.09 50.63
N THR A 445 -5.70 -43.46 49.87
CA THR A 445 -6.64 -44.51 50.26
C THR A 445 -5.94 -45.85 50.32
N ASN A 446 -5.05 -46.14 49.37
CA ASN A 446 -4.20 -47.35 49.43
C ASN A 446 -3.26 -47.31 50.61
N MET A 447 -2.66 -46.14 50.94
CA MET A 447 -1.82 -45.97 52.12
C MET A 447 -2.63 -46.24 53.40
N ILE A 448 -3.83 -45.70 53.56
CA ILE A 448 -4.71 -45.93 54.72
C ILE A 448 -5.11 -47.39 54.77
N THR A 449 -5.49 -47.94 53.62
CA THR A 449 -5.87 -49.36 53.51
C THR A 449 -4.68 -50.27 53.81
N ASN A 450 -3.50 -49.90 53.29
CA ASN A 450 -2.29 -50.67 53.57
C ASN A 450 -1.82 -50.51 55.01
N THR A 451 -1.95 -49.29 55.60
CA THR A 451 -1.69 -49.10 57.04
C THR A 451 -2.69 -49.90 57.89
N LYS A 452 -3.96 -49.92 57.52
CA LYS A 452 -4.99 -50.76 58.14
C LYS A 452 -4.71 -52.22 57.93
N LYS A 453 -4.27 -52.59 56.71
CA LYS A 453 -3.85 -53.94 56.40
C LYS A 453 -2.54 -54.35 57.13
N LEU A 454 -1.57 -53.40 57.20
CA LEU A 454 -0.33 -53.62 57.98
C LEU A 454 -0.62 -53.82 59.46
N VAL A 455 -1.55 -53.07 60.02
CA VAL A 455 -2.03 -53.29 61.40
C VAL A 455 -2.72 -54.66 61.53
N ASN A 456 -3.40 -55.12 60.47
CA ASN A 456 -4.09 -56.39 60.41
C ASN A 456 -3.27 -57.55 59.76
N GLN A 457 -2.21 -57.21 59.02
CA GLN A 457 -1.54 -58.13 58.08
C GLN A 457 -0.02 -58.21 58.23
N VAL A 458 0.51 -58.16 59.43
CA VAL A 458 1.89 -58.69 59.66
C VAL A 458 2.02 -60.11 59.12
N SER A 459 0.88 -60.78 58.83
CA SER A 459 0.82 -62.22 58.41
C SER A 459 0.66 -62.46 56.90
N ASN A 460 0.25 -61.46 56.10
CA ASN A 460 -0.09 -61.74 54.68
C ASN A 460 0.73 -60.90 53.62
N ALA A 461 1.79 -60.27 54.09
CA ALA A 461 2.53 -59.27 53.25
C ALA A 461 3.32 -59.88 52.07
N THR A 462 3.45 -61.20 51.97
CA THR A 462 4.28 -61.78 50.90
C THR A 462 3.52 -62.04 49.59
N GLY A 463 2.19 -62.17 49.63
CA GLY A 463 1.41 -62.46 48.40
C GLY A 463 1.05 -61.26 47.56
N GLU A 464 0.99 -60.02 48.15
CA GLU A 464 0.62 -58.83 47.41
C GLU A 464 1.82 -58.20 46.69
N LEU A 465 3.06 -58.52 47.13
CA LEU A 465 4.26 -58.06 46.43
C LEU A 465 4.38 -58.71 45.04
N GLU A 466 3.92 -59.93 44.89
CA GLU A 466 3.95 -60.66 43.62
C GLU A 466 2.98 -60.05 42.56
N VAL A 467 1.78 -59.66 43.04
CA VAL A 467 0.77 -59.00 42.16
C VAL A 467 1.23 -57.61 41.68
N SER A 468 1.90 -56.88 42.58
CA SER A 468 2.41 -55.52 42.19
C SER A 468 3.55 -55.60 41.17
N ALA A 469 4.42 -56.63 41.29
CA ALA A 469 5.50 -56.86 40.32
C ALA A 469 4.95 -57.23 38.93
N GLN A 470 3.83 -57.95 38.88
CA GLN A 470 3.19 -58.36 37.65
C GLN A 470 2.55 -57.14 36.90
N ASN A 471 1.93 -56.19 37.65
CA ASN A 471 1.36 -54.98 37.09
C ASN A 471 2.43 -54.04 36.51
N VAL A 472 3.60 -53.95 37.14
CA VAL A 472 4.74 -53.18 36.63
C VAL A 472 5.30 -53.82 35.36
N GLY A 473 5.30 -55.18 35.30
CA GLY A 473 5.70 -55.88 34.08
C GLY A 473 4.79 -55.56 32.89
N GLN A 474 3.46 -55.57 33.08
CA GLN A 474 2.49 -55.24 32.02
C GLN A 474 2.57 -53.77 31.59
N ALA A 475 2.77 -52.84 32.54
CA ALA A 475 2.95 -51.44 32.21
C ALA A 475 4.24 -51.19 31.40
N SER A 476 5.33 -51.92 31.71
CA SER A 476 6.58 -51.85 30.93
C SER A 476 6.41 -52.35 29.48
N GLU A 477 5.57 -53.36 29.30
CA GLU A 477 5.29 -53.93 27.99
C GLU A 477 4.50 -52.95 27.11
N LEU A 478 3.50 -52.28 27.70
CA LEU A 478 2.75 -51.22 27.04
C LEU A 478 3.64 -50.00 26.67
N ILE A 479 4.54 -49.59 27.56
CA ILE A 479 5.49 -48.52 27.27
C ILE A 479 6.43 -48.91 26.13
N HIS A 480 6.83 -50.19 26.08
CA HIS A 480 7.65 -50.69 24.98
C HIS A 480 6.90 -50.65 23.65
N GLU A 481 5.62 -51.00 23.63
CA GLU A 481 4.75 -50.92 22.45
C GLU A 481 4.59 -49.48 21.97
N TYR A 482 4.25 -48.54 22.86
CA TYR A 482 4.17 -47.12 22.50
C TYR A 482 5.50 -46.54 22.01
N SER A 483 6.62 -46.99 22.58
CA SER A 483 7.95 -46.57 22.13
C SER A 483 8.26 -47.04 20.71
N GLN A 484 7.76 -48.22 20.34
CA GLN A 484 7.89 -48.72 18.96
C GLN A 484 7.02 -47.96 17.99
N ASP A 485 5.78 -47.61 18.42
CA ASP A 485 4.89 -46.78 17.58
C ASP A 485 5.44 -45.38 17.37
N ILE A 486 6.03 -44.76 18.39
CA ILE A 486 6.73 -43.48 18.25
C ILE A 486 7.90 -43.59 17.26
N THR A 487 8.66 -44.69 17.35
CA THR A 487 9.80 -44.91 16.45
C THR A 487 9.35 -45.06 15.00
N ARG A 488 8.21 -45.75 14.78
CA ARG A 488 7.61 -45.88 13.45
C ARG A 488 7.14 -44.51 12.90
N ALA A 489 6.42 -43.73 13.74
CA ALA A 489 5.96 -42.40 13.35
C ALA A 489 7.13 -41.45 13.03
N ILE A 490 8.24 -41.54 13.78
CA ILE A 490 9.47 -40.78 13.45
C ILE A 490 10.04 -41.23 12.10
N GLY A 491 9.97 -42.55 11.80
CA GLY A 491 10.37 -43.08 10.50
C GLY A 491 9.56 -42.50 9.37
N GLU A 492 8.23 -42.47 9.51
CA GLU A 492 7.31 -41.88 8.51
C GLU A 492 7.54 -40.35 8.33
N ILE A 493 7.81 -39.65 9.45
CA ILE A 493 8.17 -38.23 9.41
C ILE A 493 9.48 -38.02 8.65
N ASN A 494 10.49 -38.87 8.86
CA ASN A 494 11.76 -38.75 8.14
C ASN A 494 11.59 -39.02 6.63
N GLU A 495 10.80 -40.05 6.26
CA GLU A 495 10.46 -40.27 4.85
C GLU A 495 9.74 -39.07 4.25
N GLY A 496 8.77 -38.49 4.97
CA GLY A 496 8.08 -37.27 4.55
C GLY A 496 9.03 -36.08 4.38
N MET A 497 10.03 -35.96 5.26
CA MET A 497 11.04 -34.90 5.17
C MET A 497 11.97 -35.08 3.97
N GLU A 498 12.35 -36.32 3.65
CA GLU A 498 13.13 -36.62 2.43
C GLU A 498 12.32 -36.30 1.16
N GLU A 499 11.04 -36.69 1.17
CA GLU A 499 10.14 -36.37 0.04
C GLU A 499 9.95 -34.85 -0.10
N GLN A 500 9.77 -34.15 1.01
CA GLN A 500 9.68 -32.69 0.99
C GLN A 500 10.96 -32.03 0.49
N SER A 501 12.13 -32.56 0.85
CA SER A 501 13.42 -32.08 0.36
C SER A 501 13.55 -32.27 -1.16
N ARG A 502 13.09 -33.43 -1.68
CA ARG A 502 13.07 -33.70 -3.11
C ARG A 502 12.13 -32.74 -3.85
N HIS A 503 10.93 -32.51 -3.30
CA HIS A 503 10.00 -31.55 -3.89
C HIS A 503 10.53 -30.11 -3.88
N ALA A 504 11.24 -29.72 -2.81
CA ALA A 504 11.93 -28.45 -2.78
C ALA A 504 12.98 -28.32 -3.91
N GLN A 505 13.73 -29.40 -4.14
CA GLN A 505 14.70 -29.45 -5.23
C GLN A 505 14.03 -29.35 -6.61
N GLU A 506 12.92 -30.06 -6.81
CA GLU A 506 12.12 -29.94 -8.05
C GLU A 506 11.57 -28.52 -8.27
N CYS A 507 11.20 -27.83 -7.16
CA CYS A 507 10.77 -26.43 -7.24
C CYS A 507 11.89 -25.51 -7.72
N VAL A 508 13.11 -25.71 -7.22
CA VAL A 508 14.29 -24.95 -7.68
C VAL A 508 14.53 -25.16 -9.18
N GLU A 509 14.47 -26.42 -9.62
CA GLU A 509 14.68 -26.76 -11.02
C GLU A 509 13.61 -26.13 -11.95
N LYS A 510 12.34 -26.17 -11.50
CA LYS A 510 11.26 -25.50 -12.25
C LYS A 510 11.40 -23.99 -12.27
N THR A 511 11.94 -23.41 -11.20
CA THR A 511 12.21 -21.97 -11.14
C THR A 511 13.33 -21.57 -12.12
N ASP A 512 14.35 -22.42 -12.25
CA ASP A 512 15.42 -22.19 -13.24
C ASP A 512 14.89 -22.27 -14.68
N VAL A 513 14.01 -23.25 -14.94
CA VAL A 513 13.34 -23.34 -16.26
C VAL A 513 12.52 -22.07 -16.53
N LEU A 514 11.71 -21.65 -15.55
CA LEU A 514 10.92 -20.42 -15.66
C LEU A 514 11.80 -19.18 -15.90
N SER A 515 12.95 -19.11 -15.24
CA SER A 515 13.91 -18.04 -15.45
C SER A 515 14.43 -18.00 -16.89
N ASN A 516 14.71 -19.18 -17.45
CA ASN A 516 15.16 -19.28 -18.85
C ASN A 516 14.04 -18.92 -19.84
N GLU A 517 12.79 -19.31 -19.55
CA GLU A 517 11.63 -18.93 -20.38
C GLU A 517 11.40 -17.41 -20.33
N MET A 518 11.58 -16.80 -19.15
CA MET A 518 11.49 -15.32 -19.02
C MET A 518 12.58 -14.60 -19.82
N GLN A 519 13.79 -15.19 -19.91
CA GLN A 519 14.82 -14.63 -20.79
C GLN A 519 14.45 -14.74 -22.27
N GLU A 520 13.78 -15.84 -22.65
CA GLU A 520 13.30 -15.98 -24.03
C GLU A 520 12.18 -14.98 -24.35
N VAL A 521 11.25 -14.78 -23.41
CA VAL A 521 10.23 -13.71 -23.54
C VAL A 521 10.89 -12.35 -23.72
N SER A 522 11.94 -12.05 -22.94
CA SER A 522 12.68 -10.80 -23.10
C SER A 522 13.26 -10.61 -24.51
N ARG A 523 13.81 -11.69 -25.08
CA ARG A 523 14.32 -11.65 -26.47
C ARG A 523 13.21 -11.48 -27.51
N VAL A 524 12.02 -12.04 -27.22
CA VAL A 524 10.86 -11.84 -28.10
C VAL A 524 10.42 -10.37 -28.06
N VAL A 525 10.41 -9.75 -26.86
CA VAL A 525 10.08 -8.33 -26.71
C VAL A 525 11.05 -7.46 -27.50
N GLU A 526 12.36 -7.70 -27.39
CA GLU A 526 13.35 -6.96 -28.20
C GLU A 526 13.13 -7.12 -29.71
N ARG A 527 12.67 -8.31 -30.11
CA ARG A 527 12.36 -8.56 -31.53
C ARG A 527 11.11 -7.82 -31.98
N VAL A 528 10.11 -7.72 -31.09
CA VAL A 528 8.89 -6.95 -31.34
C VAL A 528 9.23 -5.46 -31.45
N GLU A 529 10.08 -4.95 -30.56
CA GLU A 529 10.53 -3.56 -30.61
C GLU A 529 11.18 -3.23 -31.96
N LYS A 530 12.06 -4.13 -32.42
CA LYS A 530 12.68 -3.95 -33.75
C LYS A 530 11.68 -4.00 -34.90
N LEU A 531 10.64 -4.85 -34.79
CA LEU A 531 9.56 -4.90 -35.77
C LEU A 531 8.70 -3.62 -35.77
N VAL A 532 8.53 -3.02 -34.60
CA VAL A 532 7.84 -1.72 -34.48
C VAL A 532 8.64 -0.64 -35.20
N ASP A 533 9.95 -0.56 -34.97
CA ASP A 533 10.84 0.38 -35.65
C ASP A 533 10.82 0.20 -37.18
N GLU A 534 10.84 -1.06 -37.64
CA GLU A 534 10.73 -1.36 -39.07
C GLU A 534 9.36 -0.94 -39.64
N THR A 535 8.29 -1.11 -38.82
CA THR A 535 6.94 -0.69 -39.19
C THR A 535 6.82 0.83 -39.28
N GLU A 536 7.43 1.54 -38.31
CA GLU A 536 7.49 2.99 -38.35
C GLU A 536 8.22 3.49 -39.61
N GLY A 537 9.32 2.80 -39.94
CA GLY A 537 10.04 3.08 -41.19
C GLY A 537 9.19 2.88 -42.45
N MET A 538 8.32 1.84 -42.44
CA MET A 538 7.39 1.62 -43.54
C MET A 538 6.27 2.65 -43.60
N ILE A 539 5.77 3.08 -42.42
CA ILE A 539 4.76 4.16 -42.34
C ILE A 539 5.33 5.45 -42.91
N ASN A 540 6.56 5.80 -42.54
CA ASN A 540 7.21 7.01 -43.04
C ASN A 540 7.38 6.97 -44.58
N LYS A 541 7.76 5.79 -45.12
CA LYS A 541 7.77 5.59 -46.57
C LYS A 541 6.38 5.70 -47.20
N GLY A 542 5.37 5.16 -46.48
CA GLY A 542 3.98 5.26 -46.91
C GLY A 542 3.53 6.71 -46.98
N MET A 543 3.91 7.51 -45.98
CA MET A 543 3.58 8.97 -45.97
C MET A 543 4.25 9.72 -47.12
N GLU A 544 5.49 9.36 -47.45
CA GLU A 544 6.18 9.95 -48.62
C GLU A 544 5.43 9.65 -49.91
N ILE A 545 4.94 8.38 -50.06
CA ILE A 545 4.12 7.99 -51.21
C ILE A 545 2.80 8.78 -51.23
N VAL A 546 2.15 8.94 -50.08
CA VAL A 546 0.91 9.74 -49.94
C VAL A 546 1.16 11.21 -50.33
N GLN A 547 2.32 11.75 -49.94
CA GLN A 547 2.72 13.11 -50.33
C GLN A 547 2.81 13.24 -51.85
N VAL A 548 3.49 12.26 -52.50
CA VAL A 548 3.58 12.21 -53.98
C VAL A 548 2.20 12.08 -54.62
N LEU A 549 1.29 11.32 -53.95
CA LEU A 549 -0.09 11.20 -54.41
C LEU A 549 -0.84 12.56 -54.27
N GLY A 550 -0.59 13.27 -53.14
CA GLY A 550 -1.12 14.59 -52.91
C GLY A 550 -0.73 15.59 -54.01
N ASP A 551 0.55 15.53 -54.39
CA ASP A 551 1.05 16.39 -55.46
C ASP A 551 0.38 16.06 -56.84
N ARG A 552 0.18 14.74 -57.07
CA ARG A 552 -0.56 14.30 -58.24
C ARG A 552 -2.05 14.68 -58.23
N ALA A 553 -2.64 14.59 -57.00
CA ALA A 553 -4.01 15.05 -56.82
C ALA A 553 -4.14 16.58 -57.04
N GLY A 554 -3.10 17.33 -56.59
CA GLY A 554 -3.02 18.78 -56.86
C GLY A 554 -2.97 19.11 -58.35
N GLU A 555 -2.25 18.31 -59.15
CA GLU A 555 -2.26 18.43 -60.60
C GLU A 555 -3.66 18.14 -61.17
N THR A 556 -4.31 17.10 -60.62
CA THR A 556 -5.69 16.80 -61.01
C THR A 556 -6.67 17.88 -60.66
N THR A 557 -6.47 18.54 -59.48
CA THR A 557 -7.31 19.65 -59.04
C THR A 557 -7.15 20.89 -59.94
N LYS A 558 -5.92 21.12 -60.44
CA LYS A 558 -5.69 22.17 -61.47
C LYS A 558 -6.44 21.91 -62.78
N MET A 559 -6.59 20.61 -63.09
CA MET A 559 -7.37 20.22 -64.24
C MET A 559 -8.87 20.36 -63.98
N THR A 560 -9.29 20.06 -62.75
CA THR A 560 -10.69 20.19 -62.31
C THR A 560 -11.11 21.70 -62.22
N ALA A 561 -10.16 22.59 -61.85
CA ALA A 561 -10.42 24.02 -61.84
C ALA A 561 -10.78 24.55 -63.24
N LYS A 562 -10.17 23.99 -64.29
CA LYS A 562 -10.57 24.28 -65.66
C LYS A 562 -12.00 23.82 -65.99
N VAL A 563 -12.43 22.74 -65.34
CA VAL A 563 -13.81 22.25 -65.44
C VAL A 563 -14.76 23.14 -64.63
N SER A 564 -14.29 23.68 -63.51
CA SER A 564 -15.07 24.57 -62.63
C SER A 564 -15.44 25.89 -63.31
N ASP A 565 -14.56 26.43 -64.17
CA ASP A 565 -14.90 27.63 -64.97
C ASP A 565 -16.08 27.40 -65.92
N SER A 566 -16.22 26.12 -66.32
CA SER A 566 -17.38 25.70 -67.11
C SER A 566 -18.66 25.55 -66.28
N ILE A 567 -18.48 25.26 -64.99
CA ILE A 567 -19.60 25.12 -64.03
C ILE A 567 -20.06 26.48 -63.50
N GLU A 568 -19.19 27.50 -63.46
CA GLU A 568 -19.57 28.84 -63.02
C GLU A 568 -20.61 29.46 -63.94
N SER A 569 -20.62 29.05 -65.20
CA SER A 569 -21.72 29.37 -66.09
C SER A 569 -23.05 28.71 -65.70
N LEU A 570 -22.98 27.52 -65.10
CA LEU A 570 -24.14 26.83 -64.59
C LEU A 570 -24.65 27.37 -63.24
N ARG A 571 -23.75 28.03 -62.48
CA ARG A 571 -24.09 28.57 -61.16
C ARG A 571 -25.03 29.79 -61.23
N LYS A 572 -25.00 30.53 -62.35
CA LYS A 572 -25.92 31.65 -62.54
C LYS A 572 -27.39 31.24 -62.63
N GLU A 573 -27.62 30.00 -63.06
CA GLU A 573 -28.98 29.48 -63.12
C GLU A 573 -29.42 28.86 -61.75
N SER A 574 -28.46 28.39 -60.92
CA SER A 574 -28.77 27.84 -59.60
C SER A 574 -29.08 28.87 -58.53
N ALA A 575 -28.76 30.15 -58.75
CA ALA A 575 -29.08 31.22 -57.80
C ALA A 575 -30.59 31.43 -57.58
N ILE A 576 -31.37 30.97 -58.53
CA ILE A 576 -32.84 30.98 -58.37
C ILE A 576 -33.38 29.91 -57.47
N ILE A 577 -32.62 28.79 -57.35
CA ILE A 577 -33.02 27.66 -56.49
C ILE A 577 -32.74 27.97 -55.02
N ASN A 578 -31.72 28.76 -54.74
CA ASN A 578 -31.32 29.05 -53.35
C ASN A 578 -32.32 29.97 -52.61
N SER A 579 -33.16 30.67 -53.35
CA SER A 579 -34.27 31.45 -52.76
C SER A 579 -35.36 30.53 -52.14
N PHE A 580 -35.49 29.32 -52.67
CA PHE A 580 -36.47 28.36 -52.13
C PHE A 580 -36.01 27.61 -50.88
N VAL A 581 -34.71 27.44 -50.73
CA VAL A 581 -34.16 26.72 -49.55
C VAL A 581 -34.23 27.60 -48.29
N GLY A 582 -34.16 28.94 -48.44
CA GLY A 582 -34.31 29.85 -47.31
C GLY A 582 -35.66 29.73 -46.58
N THR A 583 -36.68 29.43 -47.35
CA THR A 583 -38.05 29.30 -46.79
C THR A 583 -38.24 27.97 -46.04
N ILE A 584 -37.49 26.97 -46.38
CA ILE A 584 -37.57 25.65 -45.71
C ILE A 584 -36.82 25.69 -44.37
N THR A 585 -35.77 26.49 -44.25
CA THR A 585 -34.99 26.60 -42.98
C THR A 585 -35.83 27.29 -41.89
N GLU A 586 -36.65 28.26 -42.29
CA GLU A 586 -37.54 28.97 -41.36
C GLU A 586 -38.65 28.07 -40.78
N ILE A 587 -39.09 27.08 -41.56
CA ILE A 587 -40.09 26.08 -41.11
C ILE A 587 -39.49 25.05 -40.18
N THR A 588 -38.20 24.74 -40.35
CA THR A 588 -37.52 23.76 -39.46
C THR A 588 -37.19 24.35 -38.08
N GLU A 589 -36.92 25.65 -38.00
CA GLU A 589 -36.73 26.32 -36.71
C GLU A 589 -38.01 26.37 -35.86
N GLN A 590 -39.16 26.58 -36.52
CA GLN A 590 -40.46 26.53 -35.81
C GLN A 590 -40.84 25.13 -35.33
N THR A 591 -40.39 24.08 -36.02
CA THR A 591 -40.69 22.70 -35.64
C THR A 591 -39.81 22.23 -34.47
N ASN A 592 -38.60 22.76 -34.33
CA ASN A 592 -37.69 22.44 -33.25
C ASN A 592 -38.10 23.08 -31.90
N LEU A 593 -38.76 24.26 -31.97
CA LEU A 593 -39.33 24.90 -30.77
C LEU A 593 -40.58 24.22 -30.24
N LEU A 594 -41.34 23.56 -31.13
CA LEU A 594 -42.54 22.78 -30.73
C LEU A 594 -42.16 21.42 -30.10
N SER A 595 -41.04 20.85 -30.49
CA SER A 595 -40.53 19.58 -29.93
C SER A 595 -39.93 19.76 -28.53
N LEU A 596 -39.42 20.94 -28.20
CA LEU A 596 -38.81 21.20 -26.90
C LEU A 596 -39.84 21.44 -25.78
N ASN A 597 -41.05 21.86 -26.15
CA ASN A 597 -42.16 22.11 -25.21
C ASN A 597 -43.01 20.86 -24.87
N ALA A 598 -42.70 19.71 -25.46
CA ALA A 598 -43.43 18.45 -25.22
C ALA A 598 -42.68 17.45 -24.32
N SER A 599 -41.55 17.87 -23.71
CA SER A 599 -40.74 17.00 -22.85
C SER A 599 -40.39 17.69 -21.52
N ILE A 600 -41.33 18.50 -20.97
CA ILE A 600 -41.38 18.90 -19.56
C ILE A 600 -42.57 18.27 -18.91
#